data_ce0996a06d629a0a9d6c8ea62e331c4c
#
_entry.id   ce0996a06d629a0a9d6c8ea62e331c4c
#
_cell.length_a   1.000
_cell.length_b   1.000
_cell.length_c   1.000
_cell.angle_alpha   90.00
_cell.angle_beta   90.00
_cell.angle_gamma   90.00
#
_symmetry.space_group_name_H-M   'P 1'
#
loop_
_entity.id
_entity.type
_entity.pdbx_description
1 polymer ?
#
loop_
_entity_poly.entity_id
_entity_poly.type
_entity_poly.pdbx_seq_one_letter_code
_entity_poly.pdbx_strand_id
1 'polypeptide(L)'
;MIHVEAGGARLLALYDRALPEVYGYLLARCGDRGVAEDLTSATFLAACSAPPDGDLSTAWLIGVARHKLVDHWRWRDRQERLVEAVGPGDTVDDPWDAELDALTARSVLERLGGHHRAALTLRYLDGLTVPETAAVLQRTVHATEALLVRARKAFRAHYEEACRG
;
A
#
# COMPACT_ATOMS: atom_id res chain seq x y z
N MET A 1 19.63 27.24 -3.90
CA MET A 1 20.70 26.29 -4.26
C MET A 1 21.26 25.55 -3.04
N ILE A 2 21.46 26.19 -1.90
CA ILE A 2 22.07 25.59 -0.70
C ILE A 2 21.17 24.51 -0.02
N HIS A 3 19.84 24.58 -0.14
CA HIS A 3 18.93 23.61 0.47
C HIS A 3 18.91 22.23 -0.23
N VAL A 4 19.15 22.18 -1.53
CA VAL A 4 19.16 20.93 -2.31
C VAL A 4 20.40 20.10 -1.98
N GLU A 5 21.55 20.74 -1.83
CA GLU A 5 22.82 20.05 -1.49
C GLU A 5 22.81 19.46 -0.07
N ALA A 6 22.24 20.18 0.90
CA ALA A 6 22.11 19.70 2.28
C ALA A 6 21.13 18.52 2.39
N GLY A 7 20.04 18.54 1.65
CA GLY A 7 19.08 17.45 1.57
C GLY A 7 19.66 16.19 0.95
N GLY A 8 20.42 16.35 -0.13
CA GLY A 8 21.11 15.24 -0.82
C GLY A 8 22.15 14.55 0.06
N ALA A 9 22.96 15.29 0.79
CA ALA A 9 23.96 14.75 1.71
C ALA A 9 23.32 13.98 2.86
N ARG A 10 22.19 14.50 3.43
CA ARG A 10 21.42 13.83 4.48
C ARG A 10 20.79 12.52 3.97
N LEU A 11 20.25 12.54 2.75
CA LEU A 11 19.67 11.34 2.14
C LEU A 11 20.74 10.28 1.87
N LEU A 12 21.91 10.67 1.38
CA LEU A 12 23.02 9.77 1.14
C LEU A 12 23.51 9.10 2.43
N ALA A 13 23.58 9.84 3.53
CA ALA A 13 23.95 9.31 4.85
C ALA A 13 22.93 8.29 5.39
N LEU A 14 21.65 8.44 5.03
CA LEU A 14 20.58 7.53 5.42
C LEU A 14 20.44 6.32 4.48
N TYR A 15 20.89 6.44 3.24
CA TYR A 15 20.63 5.52 2.13
C TYR A 15 20.97 4.06 2.46
N ASP A 16 22.19 3.79 2.92
CA ASP A 16 22.66 2.42 3.18
C ASP A 16 21.81 1.69 4.23
N ARG A 17 21.31 2.44 5.23
CA ARG A 17 20.44 1.90 6.28
C ARG A 17 18.98 1.79 5.83
N ALA A 18 18.48 2.77 5.12
CA ALA A 18 17.07 2.85 4.75
C ALA A 18 16.74 1.96 3.54
N LEU A 19 17.68 1.74 2.63
CA LEU A 19 17.45 0.97 1.40
C LEU A 19 16.88 -0.43 1.67
N PRO A 20 17.49 -1.28 2.52
CA PRO A 20 16.94 -2.61 2.78
C PRO A 20 15.58 -2.56 3.47
N GLU A 21 15.32 -1.57 4.32
CA GLU A 21 14.03 -1.42 4.99
C GLU A 21 12.92 -1.00 4.02
N VAL A 22 13.18 -0.02 3.15
CA VAL A 22 12.23 0.43 2.13
C VAL A 22 11.95 -0.69 1.13
N TYR A 23 12.99 -1.36 0.63
CA TYR A 23 12.84 -2.49 -0.28
C TYR A 23 12.06 -3.64 0.36
N GLY A 24 12.40 -4.03 1.58
CA GLY A 24 11.71 -5.07 2.33
C GLY A 24 10.23 -4.76 2.58
N TYR A 25 9.93 -3.51 2.93
CA TYR A 25 8.54 -3.02 3.07
C TYR A 25 7.75 -3.21 1.76
N LEU A 26 8.31 -2.77 0.65
CA LEU A 26 7.66 -2.84 -0.67
C LEU A 26 7.53 -4.28 -1.16
N LEU A 27 8.61 -5.08 -1.06
CA LEU A 27 8.60 -6.48 -1.49
C LEU A 27 7.57 -7.32 -0.72
N ALA A 28 7.47 -7.12 0.59
CA ALA A 28 6.50 -7.82 1.43
C ALA A 28 5.05 -7.57 0.99
N ARG A 29 4.77 -6.42 0.38
CA ARG A 29 3.43 -6.00 -0.01
C ARG A 29 3.10 -6.22 -1.47
N CYS A 30 4.04 -6.00 -2.38
CA CYS A 30 3.80 -6.21 -3.80
C CYS A 30 4.08 -7.65 -4.27
N GLY A 31 4.95 -8.39 -3.58
CA GLY A 31 5.24 -9.78 -3.89
C GLY A 31 6.10 -10.01 -5.15
N ASP A 32 6.49 -8.94 -5.84
CA ASP A 32 7.26 -8.97 -7.07
C ASP A 32 8.56 -8.16 -6.93
N ARG A 33 9.69 -8.78 -7.22
CA ARG A 33 11.02 -8.15 -7.08
C ARG A 33 11.21 -6.95 -8.00
N GLY A 34 10.81 -7.08 -9.26
CA GLY A 34 10.93 -6.01 -10.24
C GLY A 34 10.12 -4.78 -9.84
N VAL A 35 8.89 -4.98 -9.42
CA VAL A 35 8.02 -3.91 -8.90
C VAL A 35 8.62 -3.29 -7.63
N ALA A 36 9.10 -4.10 -6.69
CA ALA A 36 9.73 -3.60 -5.47
C ALA A 36 10.97 -2.76 -5.74
N GLU A 37 11.82 -3.16 -6.69
CA GLU A 37 12.99 -2.41 -7.12
C GLU A 37 12.60 -1.07 -7.76
N ASP A 38 11.62 -1.07 -8.66
CA ASP A 38 11.12 0.14 -9.32
C ASP A 38 10.52 1.14 -8.32
N LEU A 39 9.69 0.64 -7.40
CA LEU A 39 9.08 1.47 -6.36
C LEU A 39 10.09 1.98 -5.33
N THR A 40 11.12 1.20 -5.02
CA THR A 40 12.23 1.63 -4.17
C THR A 40 12.99 2.78 -4.83
N SER A 41 13.34 2.63 -6.09
CA SER A 41 13.99 3.69 -6.87
C SER A 41 13.13 4.95 -6.94
N ALA A 42 11.84 4.81 -7.21
CA ALA A 42 10.89 5.92 -7.25
C ALA A 42 10.77 6.63 -5.89
N THR A 43 10.83 5.89 -4.79
CA THR A 43 10.81 6.43 -3.42
C THR A 43 12.01 7.32 -3.15
N PHE A 44 13.22 6.85 -3.44
CA PHE A 44 14.44 7.63 -3.24
C PHE A 44 14.55 8.83 -4.19
N LEU A 45 14.12 8.69 -5.44
CA LEU A 45 14.04 9.81 -6.38
C LEU A 45 13.07 10.90 -5.90
N ALA A 46 11.92 10.52 -5.39
CA ALA A 46 10.95 11.46 -4.81
C ALA A 46 11.55 12.18 -3.58
N ALA A 47 12.27 11.45 -2.73
CA ALA A 47 12.96 12.02 -1.58
C ALA A 47 14.07 13.02 -1.97
N CYS A 48 14.77 12.76 -3.06
CA CYS A 48 15.75 13.70 -3.61
C CYS A 48 15.10 14.98 -4.13
N SER A 49 13.95 14.85 -4.80
CA SER A 49 13.25 15.97 -5.45
C SER A 49 12.50 16.86 -4.47
N ALA A 50 11.96 16.28 -3.41
CA ALA A 50 11.17 16.97 -2.41
C ALA A 50 11.49 16.44 -1.00
N PRO A 51 12.68 16.77 -0.46
CA PRO A 51 13.04 16.37 0.90
C PRO A 51 12.12 17.05 1.91
N PRO A 52 11.86 16.45 3.08
CA PRO A 52 11.02 17.07 4.10
C PRO A 52 11.72 18.29 4.71
N ASP A 53 10.93 19.26 5.16
CA ASP A 53 11.44 20.43 5.89
C ASP A 53 11.98 20.05 7.29
N GLY A 54 11.58 18.89 7.82
CA GLY A 54 11.98 18.34 9.10
C GLY A 54 12.99 17.21 9.01
N ASP A 55 12.86 16.23 9.90
CA ASP A 55 13.76 15.08 9.95
C ASP A 55 13.55 14.10 8.77
N LEU A 56 14.63 13.92 8.02
CA LEU A 56 14.72 12.85 7.03
C LEU A 56 15.04 11.54 7.78
N SER A 57 14.06 10.65 7.85
CA SER A 57 14.16 9.37 8.56
C SER A 57 13.70 8.21 7.68
N THR A 58 14.08 6.99 8.05
CA THR A 58 13.57 5.78 7.41
C THR A 58 12.04 5.71 7.48
N ALA A 59 11.45 6.11 8.61
CA ALA A 59 9.99 6.16 8.77
C ALA A 59 9.32 7.11 7.75
N TRP A 60 9.93 8.27 7.49
CA TRP A 60 9.46 9.19 6.45
C TRP A 60 9.57 8.58 5.06
N LEU A 61 10.69 7.91 4.75
CA LEU A 61 10.88 7.20 3.49
C LEU A 61 9.85 6.07 3.30
N ILE A 62 9.53 5.33 4.35
CA ILE A 62 8.45 4.33 4.32
C ILE A 62 7.10 4.99 4.02
N GLY A 63 6.84 6.18 4.55
CA GLY A 63 5.66 6.98 4.19
C GLY A 63 5.61 7.33 2.71
N VAL A 64 6.73 7.74 2.12
CA VAL A 64 6.84 7.98 0.67
C VAL A 64 6.63 6.69 -0.13
N ALA A 65 7.25 5.61 0.28
CA ALA A 65 7.11 4.28 -0.35
C ALA A 65 5.65 3.81 -0.34
N ARG A 66 4.94 4.06 0.75
CA ARG A 66 3.51 3.75 0.90
C ARG A 66 2.66 4.45 -0.17
N HIS A 67 2.89 5.72 -0.40
CA HIS A 67 2.22 6.48 -1.46
C HIS A 67 2.57 5.92 -2.86
N LYS A 68 3.82 5.59 -3.11
CA LYS A 68 4.25 4.97 -4.38
C LYS A 68 3.57 3.63 -4.61
N LEU A 69 3.45 2.82 -3.58
CA LEU A 69 2.77 1.53 -3.64
C LEU A 69 1.27 1.67 -3.97
N VAL A 70 0.59 2.59 -3.31
CA VAL A 70 -0.83 2.89 -3.58
C VAL A 70 -1.03 3.39 -5.00
N ASP A 71 -0.17 4.29 -5.47
CA ASP A 71 -0.22 4.79 -6.85
C ASP A 71 -0.02 3.68 -7.88
N HIS A 72 0.90 2.75 -7.61
CA HIS A 72 1.14 1.57 -8.44
C HIS A 72 -0.11 0.67 -8.53
N TRP A 73 -0.77 0.37 -7.40
CA TRP A 73 -1.98 -0.44 -7.41
C TRP A 73 -3.16 0.26 -8.09
N ARG A 74 -3.28 1.58 -7.94
CA ARG A 74 -4.28 2.39 -8.67
C ARG A 74 -4.05 2.37 -10.18
N TRP A 75 -2.78 2.44 -10.59
CA TRP A 75 -2.43 2.34 -12.00
C TRP A 75 -2.80 0.96 -12.56
N ARG A 76 -2.48 -0.11 -11.84
CA ARG A 76 -2.91 -1.48 -12.22
C ARG A 76 -4.42 -1.60 -12.35
N ASP A 77 -5.18 -1.07 -11.41
CA ASP A 77 -6.66 -1.07 -11.48
C ASP A 77 -7.17 -0.39 -12.74
N ARG A 78 -6.57 0.75 -13.12
CA ARG A 78 -6.95 1.44 -14.36
C ARG A 78 -6.67 0.59 -15.61
N GLN A 79 -5.58 -0.15 -15.62
CA GLN A 79 -5.25 -1.07 -16.73
C GLN A 79 -6.23 -2.24 -16.77
N GLU A 80 -6.58 -2.83 -15.64
CA GLU A 80 -7.48 -3.98 -15.53
C GLU A 80 -8.95 -3.62 -15.80
N ARG A 81 -9.42 -2.41 -15.41
CA ARG A 81 -10.79 -1.93 -15.66
C ARG A 81 -11.15 -1.72 -17.14
N LEU A 82 -10.18 -1.68 -18.00
CA LEU A 82 -10.44 -1.77 -19.44
C LEU A 82 -11.00 -3.14 -19.84
N VAL A 83 -11.04 -4.10 -18.92
CA VAL A 83 -11.41 -5.51 -19.17
C VAL A 83 -12.66 -5.95 -18.41
N GLU A 84 -13.06 -5.36 -17.28
CA GLU A 84 -14.19 -5.83 -16.45
C GLU A 84 -15.06 -4.72 -15.85
N ALA A 85 -16.41 -4.88 -15.95
CA ALA A 85 -17.40 -4.05 -15.25
C ALA A 85 -17.77 -4.66 -13.90
N VAL A 86 -17.73 -3.87 -12.81
CA VAL A 86 -18.02 -4.30 -11.43
C VAL A 86 -19.43 -3.87 -11.01
N GLY A 87 -20.22 -4.81 -10.49
CA GLY A 87 -21.55 -4.57 -9.94
C GLY A 87 -21.54 -3.99 -8.51
N PRO A 88 -22.67 -3.39 -8.04
CA PRO A 88 -22.78 -2.80 -6.70
C PRO A 88 -22.81 -3.85 -5.59
N GLY A 89 -22.12 -3.59 -4.48
CA GLY A 89 -22.05 -4.49 -3.32
C GLY A 89 -22.83 -3.98 -2.12
N ASP A 90 -23.61 -4.87 -1.49
CA ASP A 90 -24.36 -4.62 -0.28
C ASP A 90 -23.48 -4.56 0.97
N THR A 91 -23.90 -3.72 1.94
CA THR A 91 -23.26 -3.57 3.23
C THR A 91 -23.66 -4.70 4.18
N VAL A 92 -22.69 -5.46 4.67
CA VAL A 92 -22.87 -6.36 5.82
C VAL A 92 -21.80 -6.04 6.85
N ASP A 93 -22.24 -5.68 8.04
CA ASP A 93 -21.36 -5.50 9.20
C ASP A 93 -20.93 -6.89 9.68
N ASP A 94 -19.62 -7.18 9.60
CA ASP A 94 -19.10 -8.48 9.93
C ASP A 94 -17.80 -8.33 10.75
N PRO A 95 -17.77 -8.86 12.00
CA PRO A 95 -16.57 -8.81 12.82
C PRO A 95 -15.44 -9.61 12.14
N TRP A 96 -14.36 -8.92 11.85
CA TRP A 96 -13.12 -9.47 11.30
C TRP A 96 -12.32 -10.14 12.43
N ASP A 97 -12.69 -11.36 12.78
CA ASP A 97 -12.12 -12.07 13.94
C ASP A 97 -11.73 -13.52 13.59
N ALA A 98 -11.21 -13.74 12.41
CA ALA A 98 -10.74 -15.06 12.01
C ALA A 98 -9.21 -15.13 12.07
N GLU A 99 -8.68 -16.20 12.69
CA GLU A 99 -7.29 -16.61 12.48
C GLU A 99 -7.10 -16.96 11.00
N LEU A 100 -6.36 -16.10 10.29
CA LEU A 100 -6.08 -16.30 8.88
C LEU A 100 -4.71 -16.95 8.73
N ASP A 101 -4.61 -17.96 7.90
CA ASP A 101 -3.32 -18.47 7.45
C ASP A 101 -2.60 -17.39 6.63
N ALA A 102 -1.39 -17.00 7.06
CA ALA A 102 -0.66 -15.87 6.49
C ALA A 102 -0.31 -16.05 5.01
N LEU A 103 -0.02 -17.27 4.57
CA LEU A 103 0.31 -17.54 3.17
C LEU A 103 -0.93 -17.46 2.28
N THR A 104 -2.03 -18.03 2.74
CA THR A 104 -3.32 -17.96 2.04
C THR A 104 -3.82 -16.52 1.99
N ALA A 105 -3.75 -15.78 3.10
CA ALA A 105 -4.14 -14.37 3.16
C ALA A 105 -3.34 -13.51 2.17
N ARG A 106 -2.03 -13.73 2.06
CA ARG A 106 -1.18 -13.04 1.11
C ARG A 106 -1.57 -13.33 -0.33
N SER A 107 -1.77 -14.60 -0.67
CA SER A 107 -2.23 -15.02 -2.00
C SER A 107 -3.57 -14.39 -2.36
N VAL A 108 -4.49 -14.31 -1.41
CA VAL A 108 -5.79 -13.65 -1.60
C VAL A 108 -5.65 -12.17 -1.85
N LEU A 109 -4.80 -11.47 -1.06
CA LEU A 109 -4.54 -10.04 -1.28
C LEU A 109 -3.99 -9.76 -2.68
N GLU A 110 -3.14 -10.63 -3.21
CA GLU A 110 -2.59 -10.50 -4.57
C GLU A 110 -3.66 -10.63 -5.67
N ARG A 111 -4.74 -11.35 -5.40
CA ARG A 111 -5.88 -11.54 -6.32
C ARG A 111 -6.90 -10.42 -6.26
N LEU A 112 -6.88 -9.58 -5.24
CA LEU A 112 -7.81 -8.45 -5.11
C LEU A 112 -7.46 -7.32 -6.07
N GLY A 113 -8.47 -6.56 -6.48
CA GLY A 113 -8.27 -5.30 -7.17
C GLY A 113 -7.45 -4.32 -6.34
N GLY A 114 -6.68 -3.45 -6.99
CA GLY A 114 -5.70 -2.57 -6.33
C GLY A 114 -6.29 -1.67 -5.26
N HIS A 115 -7.52 -1.16 -5.41
CA HIS A 115 -8.18 -0.35 -4.40
C HIS A 115 -8.50 -1.14 -3.12
N HIS A 116 -9.01 -2.35 -3.26
CA HIS A 116 -9.28 -3.25 -2.13
C HIS A 116 -7.98 -3.68 -1.45
N ARG A 117 -7.00 -4.08 -2.25
CA ARG A 117 -5.66 -4.44 -1.75
C ARG A 117 -5.02 -3.29 -0.97
N ALA A 118 -5.03 -2.07 -1.52
CA ALA A 118 -4.50 -0.88 -0.88
C ALA A 118 -5.19 -0.61 0.47
N ALA A 119 -6.51 -0.60 0.50
CA ALA A 119 -7.27 -0.33 1.71
C ALA A 119 -6.98 -1.35 2.83
N LEU A 120 -6.98 -2.64 2.51
CA LEU A 120 -6.70 -3.69 3.49
C LEU A 120 -5.24 -3.68 3.95
N THR A 121 -4.30 -3.45 3.05
CA THR A 121 -2.88 -3.36 3.39
C THR A 121 -2.61 -2.20 4.35
N LEU A 122 -3.10 -1.01 4.05
CA LEU A 122 -2.92 0.17 4.89
C LEU A 122 -3.57 -0.01 6.27
N ARG A 123 -4.77 -0.54 6.31
CA ARG A 123 -5.52 -0.69 7.56
C ARG A 123 -4.99 -1.81 8.44
N TYR A 124 -4.67 -2.98 7.88
CA TYR A 124 -4.38 -4.20 8.65
C TYR A 124 -2.91 -4.60 8.67
N LEU A 125 -2.15 -4.38 7.61
CA LEU A 125 -0.70 -4.67 7.60
C LEU A 125 0.11 -3.48 8.13
N ASP A 126 -0.24 -2.27 7.75
CA ASP A 126 0.44 -1.06 8.21
C ASP A 126 -0.13 -0.52 9.53
N GLY A 127 -1.28 -1.01 9.96
CA GLY A 127 -1.91 -0.62 11.23
C GLY A 127 -2.42 0.83 11.27
N LEU A 128 -2.69 1.43 10.12
CA LEU A 128 -3.20 2.80 10.05
C LEU A 128 -4.66 2.87 10.56
N THR A 129 -5.01 3.97 11.20
CA THR A 129 -6.41 4.30 11.51
C THR A 129 -7.19 4.55 10.22
N VAL A 130 -8.52 4.55 10.28
CA VAL A 130 -9.35 4.87 9.12
C VAL A 130 -9.08 6.28 8.58
N PRO A 131 -8.98 7.33 9.42
CA PRO A 131 -8.58 8.66 8.94
C PRO A 131 -7.20 8.70 8.26
N GLU A 132 -6.21 8.01 8.80
CA GLU A 132 -4.87 7.91 8.21
C GLU A 132 -4.90 7.16 6.88
N THR A 133 -5.65 6.06 6.81
CA THR A 133 -5.88 5.31 5.56
C THR A 133 -6.56 6.21 4.51
N ALA A 134 -7.58 6.96 4.91
CA ALA A 134 -8.27 7.91 4.05
C ALA A 134 -7.33 8.97 3.48
N ALA A 135 -6.44 9.51 4.32
CA ALA A 135 -5.44 10.50 3.89
C ALA A 135 -4.49 9.93 2.84
N VAL A 136 -3.96 8.72 3.04
CA VAL A 136 -3.07 8.05 2.06
C VAL A 136 -3.81 7.76 0.76
N LEU A 137 -5.07 7.29 0.85
CA LEU A 137 -5.90 6.99 -0.32
C LEU A 137 -6.48 8.25 -1.00
N GLN A 138 -6.29 9.44 -0.41
CA GLN A 138 -6.90 10.69 -0.91
C GLN A 138 -8.41 10.58 -1.07
N ARG A 139 -9.06 10.00 -0.06
CA ARG A 139 -10.51 9.81 0.03
C ARG A 139 -11.05 10.42 1.31
N THR A 140 -12.37 10.64 1.35
CA THR A 140 -13.06 10.96 2.61
C THR A 140 -13.05 9.76 3.54
N VAL A 141 -13.17 10.00 4.85
CA VAL A 141 -13.29 8.93 5.85
C VAL A 141 -14.47 8.01 5.53
N HIS A 142 -15.63 8.59 5.21
CA HIS A 142 -16.83 7.83 4.86
C HIS A 142 -16.63 6.94 3.61
N ALA A 143 -16.00 7.47 2.55
CA ALA A 143 -15.69 6.68 1.35
C ALA A 143 -14.69 5.56 1.65
N THR A 144 -13.76 5.78 2.57
CA THR A 144 -12.78 4.79 3.01
C THR A 144 -13.42 3.69 3.83
N GLU A 145 -14.34 4.02 4.73
CA GLU A 145 -15.14 3.02 5.49
C GLU A 145 -15.93 2.11 4.54
N ALA A 146 -16.63 2.70 3.56
CA ALA A 146 -17.37 1.95 2.55
C ALA A 146 -16.45 1.06 1.71
N LEU A 147 -15.27 1.56 1.35
CA LEU A 147 -14.26 0.79 0.62
C LEU A 147 -13.74 -0.39 1.45
N LEU A 148 -13.45 -0.19 2.74
CA LEU A 148 -13.00 -1.25 3.65
C LEU A 148 -14.04 -2.35 3.82
N VAL A 149 -15.32 -1.99 3.93
CA VAL A 149 -16.42 -2.97 3.97
C VAL A 149 -16.43 -3.86 2.72
N ARG A 150 -16.37 -3.26 1.54
CA ARG A 150 -16.33 -3.99 0.27
C ARG A 150 -15.07 -4.82 0.12
N ALA A 151 -13.93 -4.27 0.52
CA ALA A 151 -12.65 -4.95 0.46
C ALA A 151 -12.61 -6.19 1.34
N ARG A 152 -13.12 -6.10 2.58
CA ARG A 152 -13.25 -7.25 3.50
C ARG A 152 -14.17 -8.33 2.93
N LYS A 153 -15.31 -7.95 2.35
CA LYS A 153 -16.24 -8.88 1.71
C LYS A 153 -15.57 -9.62 0.54
N ALA A 154 -14.89 -8.90 -0.33
CA ALA A 154 -14.16 -9.48 -1.45
C ALA A 154 -13.03 -10.41 -0.98
N PHE A 155 -12.26 -10.00 0.02
CA PHE A 155 -11.21 -10.82 0.62
C PHE A 155 -11.78 -12.13 1.18
N ARG A 156 -12.84 -12.07 1.95
CA ARG A 156 -13.48 -13.25 2.54
C ARG A 156 -13.94 -14.23 1.49
N ALA A 157 -14.61 -13.77 0.43
CA ALA A 157 -15.07 -14.62 -0.65
C ALA A 157 -13.91 -15.40 -1.31
N HIS A 158 -12.81 -14.72 -1.62
CA HIS A 158 -11.61 -15.36 -2.18
C HIS A 158 -10.88 -16.26 -1.19
N TYR A 159 -10.87 -15.88 0.10
CA TYR A 159 -10.24 -16.68 1.13
C TYR A 159 -10.96 -18.01 1.36
N GLU A 160 -12.28 -17.98 1.46
CA GLU A 160 -13.11 -19.19 1.58
C GLU A 160 -12.97 -20.11 0.36
N GLU A 161 -12.88 -19.54 -0.84
CA GLU A 161 -12.62 -20.29 -2.07
C GLU A 161 -11.25 -20.97 -2.02
N ALA A 162 -10.22 -20.26 -1.60
CA ALA A 162 -8.86 -20.78 -1.47
C ALA A 162 -8.75 -21.90 -0.42
N CYS A 163 -9.53 -21.85 0.65
CA CYS A 163 -9.55 -22.88 1.69
C CYS A 163 -10.33 -24.14 1.29
N ARG A 164 -11.19 -24.07 0.27
CA ARG A 164 -11.95 -25.22 -0.24
C ARG A 164 -11.21 -26.05 -1.30
N GLY A 165 -10.20 -25.47 -1.89
CA GLY A 165 -9.35 -26.14 -2.91
C GLY A 165 -8.20 -26.85 -2.29
#